data_0309771ecfab12b590fcb5639811d06f
#
_entry.id   0309771ecfab12b590fcb5639811d06f
#
_cell.length_a   1.000
_cell.length_b   1.000
_cell.length_c   1.000
_cell.angle_alpha   90.00
_cell.angle_beta   90.00
_cell.angle_gamma   90.00
#
_symmetry.space_group_name_H-M   'P 1'
#
loop_
_entity.id
_entity.type
_entity.pdbx_description
1 polymer ?
#
loop_
_entity_poly.entity_id
_entity_poly.type
_entity_poly.pdbx_seq_one_letter_code
_entity_poly.pdbx_strand_id
1 'polypeptide(L)'
;MIGVSFFYYFCDEITLIKNCRLLKMTLLNSIVKIAFKTRMSKIHSYMKDPAAIQQQWLGKLIEKASNTEWGQKHNFKDITSLSDFSESIKLNDYEALKPYIQRMMMGEKDILWPGRIKWFSKSSGTTNDKSKFIPVSDENLHQCHLKGSHDTIALWLNSNPNTKMFNGKGLVMGGSLKEFSENNETLLGDVSAIMLNNMPFYAKYFHTPSVEIALMSEWESKIEKMAHHIVKENLTSISGVPTWTIVLFRRILELSGKKNILEVFPNFELYMHGGVSFTPYLEQFRSFLPSDSVQYREIYNASEGFFGSQYAKDDDGMLLLLDNGIYYEFLPMSEIDNPNARAKSIEEVELNVNYALIISTNSGLWRYMIGDTIRFTSLFPHKFKISGRTKHYINVFGEEVMVENTDKALAMTCSETGAEVSEYTVGPIFLSEGKGGHEWFLEFEKIPDNIEAFADLLDTNLQSLNSDYEAKRYKSMALERLKLNLVPKGKFHEWLKSKGKYGGQHKVPRLSNTRQYVDELKAYI
;
A
#
# COMPACT_ATOMS: atom_id res chain seq x y z
N MET A 1 -7.73 -27.39 10.91
CA MET A 1 -8.58 -28.25 10.04
C MET A 1 -10.07 -28.22 10.41
N ILE A 2 -10.49 -28.05 11.65
CA ILE A 2 -11.91 -28.10 12.07
C ILE A 2 -12.73 -26.87 11.62
N GLY A 3 -12.12 -25.69 11.50
CA GLY A 3 -12.84 -24.46 11.11
C GLY A 3 -13.19 -24.34 9.62
N VAL A 4 -12.46 -25.00 8.75
CA VAL A 4 -12.71 -24.98 7.30
C VAL A 4 -13.81 -25.98 6.94
N SER A 5 -13.88 -27.11 7.64
CA SER A 5 -14.91 -28.13 7.45
C SER A 5 -16.32 -27.66 7.85
N PHE A 6 -16.42 -26.81 8.87
CA PHE A 6 -17.70 -26.25 9.32
C PHE A 6 -18.31 -25.27 8.30
N PHE A 7 -17.49 -24.55 7.55
CA PHE A 7 -17.93 -23.64 6.50
C PHE A 7 -18.41 -24.37 5.24
N TYR A 8 -17.83 -25.53 4.92
CA TYR A 8 -18.25 -26.36 3.77
C TYR A 8 -19.64 -26.99 3.97
N TYR A 9 -19.95 -27.45 5.19
CA TYR A 9 -21.25 -28.06 5.49
C TYR A 9 -22.41 -27.02 5.46
N PHE A 10 -22.12 -25.74 5.73
CA PHE A 10 -23.15 -24.71 5.75
C PHE A 10 -23.51 -24.18 4.36
N CYS A 11 -22.67 -24.37 3.35
CA CYS A 11 -22.93 -23.89 1.99
C CYS A 11 -23.95 -24.70 1.21
N ASP A 12 -24.12 -25.98 1.52
CA ASP A 12 -25.14 -26.83 0.85
C ASP A 12 -26.57 -26.48 1.30
N GLU A 13 -26.75 -25.96 2.52
CA GLU A 13 -28.08 -25.53 3.01
C GLU A 13 -28.49 -24.13 2.48
N ILE A 14 -27.55 -23.29 2.01
CA ILE A 14 -27.85 -21.96 1.46
C ILE A 14 -28.67 -22.05 0.16
N THR A 15 -28.60 -23.17 -0.57
CA THR A 15 -29.37 -23.39 -1.79
C THR A 15 -30.89 -23.54 -1.50
N LEU A 16 -31.28 -23.93 -0.30
CA LEU A 16 -32.66 -24.13 0.13
C LEU A 16 -33.38 -22.86 0.60
N ILE A 17 -32.69 -21.75 0.78
CA ILE A 17 -33.25 -20.55 1.41
C ILE A 17 -33.47 -19.39 0.41
N LYS A 18 -34.03 -19.59 -0.76
CA LYS A 18 -34.35 -18.53 -1.73
C LYS A 18 -35.44 -17.51 -1.30
N ASN A 19 -36.20 -17.75 -0.25
CA ASN A 19 -37.47 -17.05 0.01
C ASN A 19 -37.54 -16.14 1.28
N CYS A 20 -36.46 -15.88 2.01
CA CYS A 20 -36.51 -15.01 3.21
C CYS A 20 -35.29 -14.06 3.29
N ARG A 21 -35.26 -13.01 2.46
CA ARG A 21 -34.08 -12.12 2.28
C ARG A 21 -33.60 -11.43 3.56
N LEU A 22 -34.46 -10.93 4.41
CA LEU A 22 -34.08 -10.16 5.63
C LEU A 22 -33.58 -11.04 6.79
N LEU A 23 -34.26 -12.16 7.07
CA LEU A 23 -33.82 -13.09 8.14
C LEU A 23 -32.45 -13.69 7.83
N LYS A 24 -32.14 -13.90 6.57
CA LYS A 24 -30.88 -14.42 6.04
C LYS A 24 -29.70 -13.49 6.27
N MET A 25 -29.87 -12.19 6.02
CA MET A 25 -28.78 -11.21 6.18
C MET A 25 -28.37 -11.05 7.65
N THR A 26 -29.33 -11.07 8.58
CA THR A 26 -29.04 -10.98 10.02
C THR A 26 -28.29 -12.20 10.53
N LEU A 27 -28.70 -13.40 10.09
CA LEU A 27 -28.04 -14.66 10.46
C LEU A 27 -26.62 -14.75 9.87
N LEU A 28 -26.47 -14.39 8.59
CA LEU A 28 -25.18 -14.38 7.91
C LEU A 28 -24.21 -13.39 8.56
N ASN A 29 -24.67 -12.19 8.88
CA ASN A 29 -23.88 -11.20 9.63
C ASN A 29 -23.41 -11.73 10.98
N SER A 30 -24.27 -12.47 11.69
CA SER A 30 -23.92 -13.05 12.99
C SER A 30 -22.84 -14.14 12.83
N ILE A 31 -22.95 -14.99 11.84
CA ILE A 31 -21.97 -16.05 11.54
C ILE A 31 -20.62 -15.43 11.15
N VAL A 32 -20.63 -14.44 10.27
CA VAL A 32 -19.44 -13.70 9.86
C VAL A 32 -18.77 -13.06 11.08
N LYS A 33 -19.53 -12.38 11.96
CA LYS A 33 -18.98 -11.78 13.18
C LYS A 33 -18.34 -12.82 14.12
N ILE A 34 -18.91 -14.01 14.25
CA ILE A 34 -18.35 -15.10 15.08
C ILE A 34 -17.01 -15.57 14.48
N ALA A 35 -16.95 -15.83 13.18
CA ALA A 35 -15.73 -16.25 12.50
C ALA A 35 -14.59 -15.23 12.67
N PHE A 36 -14.89 -13.95 12.50
CA PHE A 36 -13.89 -12.87 12.67
C PHE A 36 -13.50 -12.65 14.14
N LYS A 37 -14.38 -12.94 15.13
CA LYS A 37 -14.02 -12.89 16.54
C LYS A 37 -12.92 -13.91 16.88
N THR A 38 -12.97 -15.10 16.32
CA THR A 38 -11.90 -16.10 16.48
C THR A 38 -10.60 -15.62 15.88
N ARG A 39 -10.65 -14.93 14.72
CA ARG A 39 -9.46 -14.33 14.11
C ARG A 39 -8.87 -13.22 14.98
N MET A 40 -9.70 -12.35 15.56
CA MET A 40 -9.24 -11.31 16.49
C MET A 40 -8.51 -11.87 17.71
N SER A 41 -8.96 -13.01 18.26
CA SER A 41 -8.24 -13.67 19.35
C SER A 41 -6.80 -14.05 18.97
N LYS A 42 -6.57 -14.52 17.74
CA LYS A 42 -5.23 -14.81 17.22
C LYS A 42 -4.40 -13.54 17.02
N ILE A 43 -5.01 -12.47 16.50
CA ILE A 43 -4.36 -11.16 16.37
C ILE A 43 -3.90 -10.67 17.75
N HIS A 44 -4.76 -10.70 18.74
CA HIS A 44 -4.41 -10.33 20.13
C HIS A 44 -3.30 -11.22 20.72
N SER A 45 -3.22 -12.49 20.32
CA SER A 45 -2.16 -13.40 20.80
C SER A 45 -0.77 -12.97 20.30
N TYR A 46 -0.62 -12.72 18.99
CA TYR A 46 0.69 -12.32 18.46
C TYR A 46 1.10 -10.87 18.83
N MET A 47 0.13 -10.02 19.15
CA MET A 47 0.43 -8.69 19.71
C MET A 47 1.16 -8.78 21.06
N LYS A 48 0.93 -9.85 21.83
CA LYS A 48 1.56 -10.05 23.14
C LYS A 48 2.97 -10.60 23.06
N ASP A 49 3.24 -11.39 22.04
CA ASP A 49 4.54 -12.00 21.82
C ASP A 49 4.92 -11.95 20.33
N PRO A 50 5.32 -10.77 19.86
CA PRO A 50 5.70 -10.56 18.46
C PRO A 50 6.94 -11.31 18.04
N ALA A 51 7.90 -11.50 18.97
CA ALA A 51 9.14 -12.23 18.69
C ALA A 51 8.90 -13.70 18.41
N ALA A 52 8.14 -14.37 19.28
CA ALA A 52 7.86 -15.79 19.11
C ALA A 52 7.19 -16.11 17.78
N ILE A 53 6.20 -15.30 17.35
CA ILE A 53 5.55 -15.52 16.05
C ILE A 53 6.49 -15.26 14.88
N GLN A 54 7.38 -14.27 14.97
CA GLN A 54 8.35 -13.98 13.93
C GLN A 54 9.44 -15.05 13.84
N GLN A 55 9.95 -15.55 14.94
CA GLN A 55 10.87 -16.68 14.98
C GLN A 55 10.22 -17.95 14.40
N GLN A 56 8.95 -18.21 14.75
CA GLN A 56 8.21 -19.35 14.21
C GLN A 56 8.06 -19.23 12.68
N TRP A 57 7.78 -18.02 12.15
CA TRP A 57 7.68 -17.82 10.71
C TRP A 57 9.03 -18.00 10.03
N LEU A 58 10.12 -17.44 10.57
CA LEU A 58 11.44 -17.63 9.99
C LEU A 58 11.80 -19.11 9.90
N GLY A 59 11.61 -19.87 10.97
CA GLY A 59 11.85 -21.31 10.97
C GLY A 59 11.04 -22.05 9.90
N LYS A 60 9.73 -21.76 9.78
CA LYS A 60 8.88 -22.35 8.74
C LYS A 60 9.32 -22.00 7.31
N LEU A 61 9.75 -20.75 7.08
CA LEU A 61 10.21 -20.31 5.77
C LEU A 61 11.48 -21.04 5.37
N ILE A 62 12.46 -21.12 6.27
CA ILE A 62 13.74 -21.81 6.06
C ILE A 62 13.51 -23.30 5.81
N GLU A 63 12.75 -23.98 6.69
CA GLU A 63 12.41 -25.41 6.55
C GLU A 63 11.76 -25.69 5.20
N LYS A 64 10.73 -24.93 4.84
CA LYS A 64 9.97 -25.11 3.60
C LYS A 64 10.85 -24.95 2.35
N ALA A 65 11.74 -23.95 2.35
CA ALA A 65 12.59 -23.63 1.20
C ALA A 65 13.93 -24.38 1.19
N SER A 66 14.23 -25.22 2.18
CA SER A 66 15.55 -25.86 2.34
C SER A 66 16.00 -26.70 1.14
N ASN A 67 15.06 -27.23 0.35
CA ASN A 67 15.37 -28.05 -0.82
C ASN A 67 15.30 -27.25 -2.15
N THR A 68 15.00 -25.96 -2.13
CA THR A 68 15.06 -25.11 -3.31
C THR A 68 16.51 -24.84 -3.70
N GLU A 69 16.74 -24.36 -4.94
CA GLU A 69 18.08 -23.93 -5.39
C GLU A 69 18.68 -22.87 -4.44
N TRP A 70 17.85 -21.87 -4.06
CA TRP A 70 18.27 -20.83 -3.12
C TRP A 70 18.59 -21.38 -1.73
N GLY A 71 17.75 -22.27 -1.21
CA GLY A 71 17.96 -22.88 0.11
C GLY A 71 19.22 -23.76 0.17
N GLN A 72 19.52 -24.49 -0.92
CA GLN A 72 20.74 -25.28 -1.04
C GLN A 72 21.97 -24.36 -1.14
N LYS A 73 21.92 -23.33 -1.97
CA LYS A 73 23.00 -22.35 -2.16
C LYS A 73 23.38 -21.64 -0.85
N HIS A 74 22.40 -21.39 0.00
CA HIS A 74 22.58 -20.67 1.27
C HIS A 74 22.56 -21.59 2.50
N ASN A 75 22.70 -22.92 2.33
CA ASN A 75 22.78 -23.92 3.39
C ASN A 75 21.63 -23.80 4.42
N PHE A 76 20.39 -23.66 3.96
CA PHE A 76 19.23 -23.47 4.85
C PHE A 76 19.07 -24.56 5.91
N LYS A 77 19.54 -25.78 5.65
CA LYS A 77 19.48 -26.89 6.60
C LYS A 77 20.39 -26.69 7.83
N ASP A 78 21.41 -25.83 7.71
CA ASP A 78 22.38 -25.56 8.75
C ASP A 78 22.05 -24.29 9.55
N ILE A 79 21.02 -23.53 9.14
CA ILE A 79 20.59 -22.31 9.83
C ILE A 79 19.76 -22.70 11.06
N THR A 80 20.27 -22.37 12.24
CA THR A 80 19.65 -22.69 13.54
C THR A 80 19.28 -21.43 14.34
N SER A 81 19.82 -20.26 13.98
CA SER A 81 19.62 -19.00 14.67
C SER A 81 19.38 -17.82 13.71
N LEU A 82 18.93 -16.70 14.26
CA LEU A 82 18.80 -15.43 13.52
C LEU A 82 20.16 -14.92 13.03
N SER A 83 21.23 -15.16 13.80
CA SER A 83 22.61 -14.81 13.40
C SER A 83 23.01 -15.61 12.16
N ASP A 84 22.85 -16.94 12.21
CA ASP A 84 23.17 -17.81 11.07
C ASP A 84 22.43 -17.37 9.81
N PHE A 85 21.12 -17.02 9.95
CA PHE A 85 20.30 -16.54 8.85
C PHE A 85 20.86 -15.24 8.24
N SER A 86 21.18 -14.26 9.09
CA SER A 86 21.68 -12.96 8.65
C SER A 86 23.10 -13.03 8.06
N GLU A 87 23.92 -13.97 8.50
CA GLU A 87 25.26 -14.21 7.98
C GLU A 87 25.24 -14.98 6.65
N SER A 88 24.32 -15.96 6.53
CA SER A 88 24.19 -16.79 5.32
C SER A 88 23.59 -16.05 4.14
N ILE A 89 22.71 -15.05 4.38
CA ILE A 89 22.00 -14.34 3.35
C ILE A 89 22.23 -12.83 3.50
N LYS A 90 22.84 -12.21 2.50
CA LYS A 90 22.97 -10.76 2.44
C LYS A 90 21.62 -10.10 2.16
N LEU A 91 21.50 -8.79 2.41
CA LEU A 91 20.36 -7.99 1.97
C LEU A 91 20.27 -8.01 0.45
N ASN A 92 19.08 -8.25 -0.06
CA ASN A 92 18.82 -8.33 -1.48
C ASN A 92 17.93 -7.17 -1.93
N ASP A 93 18.21 -6.65 -3.11
CA ASP A 93 17.28 -5.82 -3.88
C ASP A 93 16.64 -6.64 -5.00
N TYR A 94 15.81 -5.99 -5.82
CA TYR A 94 15.16 -6.67 -6.94
C TYR A 94 16.15 -7.19 -7.98
N GLU A 95 17.21 -6.45 -8.28
CA GLU A 95 18.18 -6.84 -9.31
C GLU A 95 18.95 -8.10 -8.89
N ALA A 96 19.22 -8.28 -7.61
CA ALA A 96 19.84 -9.50 -7.09
C ALA A 96 18.95 -10.75 -7.25
N LEU A 97 17.63 -10.62 -7.05
CA LEU A 97 16.68 -11.73 -7.15
C LEU A 97 16.11 -11.91 -8.56
N LYS A 98 16.18 -10.92 -9.41
CA LYS A 98 15.59 -10.88 -10.76
C LYS A 98 15.97 -12.07 -11.66
N PRO A 99 17.23 -12.54 -11.73
CA PRO A 99 17.58 -13.69 -12.55
C PRO A 99 16.81 -14.96 -12.16
N TYR A 100 16.61 -15.17 -10.86
CA TYR A 100 15.84 -16.29 -10.31
C TYR A 100 14.34 -16.13 -10.60
N ILE A 101 13.82 -14.92 -10.39
CA ILE A 101 12.40 -14.59 -10.65
C ILE A 101 12.08 -14.80 -12.14
N GLN A 102 12.96 -14.40 -13.06
CA GLN A 102 12.77 -14.62 -14.50
C GLN A 102 12.66 -16.11 -14.85
N ARG A 103 13.49 -16.96 -14.27
CA ARG A 103 13.42 -18.42 -14.44
C ARG A 103 12.11 -18.99 -13.88
N MET A 104 11.66 -18.51 -12.73
CA MET A 104 10.35 -18.87 -12.17
C MET A 104 9.19 -18.45 -13.10
N MET A 105 9.29 -17.28 -13.75
CA MET A 105 8.29 -16.83 -14.74
C MET A 105 8.26 -17.73 -15.98
N MET A 106 9.39 -18.30 -16.36
CA MET A 106 9.48 -19.30 -17.44
C MET A 106 8.96 -20.68 -17.04
N GLY A 107 8.57 -20.86 -15.75
CA GLY A 107 7.96 -22.08 -15.23
C GLY A 107 8.91 -23.02 -14.51
N GLU A 108 10.18 -22.64 -14.31
CA GLU A 108 11.10 -23.44 -13.49
C GLU A 108 10.62 -23.53 -12.05
N LYS A 109 10.76 -24.72 -11.46
CA LYS A 109 10.30 -25.06 -10.11
C LYS A 109 11.45 -25.00 -9.12
N ASP A 110 11.09 -24.86 -7.85
CA ASP A 110 12.02 -25.03 -6.73
C ASP A 110 13.24 -24.09 -6.77
N ILE A 111 13.05 -22.87 -7.28
CA ILE A 111 14.11 -21.85 -7.41
C ILE A 111 14.25 -21.06 -6.11
N LEU A 112 13.40 -20.07 -5.86
CA LEU A 112 13.39 -19.27 -4.62
C LEU A 112 12.39 -19.83 -3.60
N TRP A 113 11.33 -20.51 -4.07
CA TRP A 113 10.28 -21.11 -3.28
C TRP A 113 9.90 -22.47 -3.89
N PRO A 114 9.45 -23.45 -3.07
CA PRO A 114 9.07 -24.76 -3.57
C PRO A 114 7.93 -24.75 -4.57
N GLY A 115 8.01 -25.64 -5.54
CA GLY A 115 7.01 -25.81 -6.57
C GLY A 115 7.06 -24.75 -7.68
N ARG A 116 6.02 -24.76 -8.49
CA ARG A 116 5.85 -23.79 -9.57
C ARG A 116 5.05 -22.58 -9.09
N ILE A 117 5.54 -21.39 -9.37
CA ILE A 117 4.83 -20.14 -9.14
C ILE A 117 4.05 -19.77 -10.40
N LYS A 118 2.73 -19.62 -10.26
CA LYS A 118 1.82 -19.25 -11.36
C LYS A 118 1.62 -17.74 -11.46
N TRP A 119 1.61 -17.04 -10.34
CA TRP A 119 1.24 -15.64 -10.25
C TRP A 119 2.46 -14.76 -10.03
N PHE A 120 2.56 -13.67 -10.82
CA PHE A 120 3.56 -12.64 -10.59
C PHE A 120 2.89 -11.27 -10.53
N SER A 121 3.03 -10.63 -9.39
CA SER A 121 2.49 -9.29 -9.18
C SER A 121 3.38 -8.26 -9.84
N LYS A 122 2.78 -7.44 -10.72
CA LYS A 122 3.45 -6.31 -11.36
C LYS A 122 3.51 -5.15 -10.38
N SER A 123 4.70 -4.79 -9.93
CA SER A 123 4.96 -3.58 -9.15
C SER A 123 5.36 -2.42 -10.06
N SER A 124 4.86 -1.23 -9.76
CA SER A 124 5.34 -0.01 -10.41
C SER A 124 6.79 0.25 -10.00
N GLY A 125 7.76 -0.20 -10.81
CA GLY A 125 9.16 0.08 -10.59
C GLY A 125 9.43 1.59 -10.65
N THR A 126 9.76 2.19 -9.53
CA THR A 126 10.12 3.62 -9.48
C THR A 126 11.60 3.87 -9.73
N THR A 127 12.43 2.81 -9.73
CA THR A 127 13.89 2.94 -9.64
C THR A 127 14.62 2.93 -10.99
N ASN A 128 14.09 2.26 -12.05
CA ASN A 128 14.74 2.16 -13.37
C ASN A 128 13.74 2.04 -14.51
N ASP A 129 12.60 2.71 -14.44
CA ASP A 129 11.55 2.75 -15.47
C ASP A 129 10.98 1.39 -15.92
N LYS A 130 11.45 0.26 -15.35
CA LYS A 130 10.97 -1.08 -15.67
C LYS A 130 10.13 -1.63 -14.52
N SER A 131 8.98 -2.20 -14.87
CA SER A 131 8.11 -2.89 -13.89
C SER A 131 8.87 -4.08 -13.28
N LYS A 132 8.74 -4.25 -11.96
CA LYS A 132 9.20 -5.43 -11.23
C LYS A 132 8.09 -6.48 -11.26
N PHE A 133 8.46 -7.75 -11.31
CA PHE A 133 7.55 -8.88 -11.20
C PHE A 133 7.85 -9.64 -9.91
N ILE A 134 6.94 -9.62 -8.99
CA ILE A 134 7.07 -10.20 -7.67
C ILE A 134 6.35 -11.55 -7.64
N PRO A 135 7.00 -12.66 -7.31
CA PRO A 135 6.35 -13.97 -7.26
C PRO A 135 5.29 -14.00 -6.15
N VAL A 136 4.13 -14.58 -6.45
CA VAL A 136 3.04 -14.81 -5.51
C VAL A 136 2.73 -16.31 -5.51
N SER A 137 3.21 -17.02 -4.50
CA SER A 137 2.91 -18.45 -4.30
C SER A 137 1.48 -18.66 -3.83
N ASP A 138 0.97 -19.88 -3.90
CA ASP A 138 -0.34 -20.21 -3.34
C ASP A 138 -0.37 -19.96 -1.83
N GLU A 139 0.72 -20.26 -1.12
CA GLU A 139 0.85 -19.98 0.30
C GLU A 139 0.82 -18.46 0.56
N ASN A 140 1.56 -17.67 -0.23
CA ASN A 140 1.58 -16.21 -0.08
C ASN A 140 0.20 -15.60 -0.37
N LEU A 141 -0.45 -16.02 -1.45
CA LEU A 141 -1.78 -15.55 -1.79
C LEU A 141 -2.77 -15.79 -0.64
N HIS A 142 -2.79 -17.00 -0.06
CA HIS A 142 -3.76 -17.36 0.97
C HIS A 142 -3.36 -16.94 2.38
N GLN A 143 -2.08 -17.06 2.74
CA GLN A 143 -1.59 -16.80 4.10
C GLN A 143 -1.09 -15.37 4.31
N CYS A 144 -0.88 -14.60 3.22
CA CYS A 144 -0.50 -13.20 3.30
C CYS A 144 -1.60 -12.29 2.76
N HIS A 145 -1.81 -12.24 1.45
CA HIS A 145 -2.70 -11.25 0.82
C HIS A 145 -4.18 -11.41 1.21
N LEU A 146 -4.77 -12.60 1.01
CA LEU A 146 -6.18 -12.83 1.36
C LEU A 146 -6.37 -12.80 2.88
N LYS A 147 -5.42 -13.33 3.64
CA LYS A 147 -5.45 -13.28 5.10
C LYS A 147 -5.34 -11.85 5.63
N GLY A 148 -4.46 -11.02 5.06
CA GLY A 148 -4.35 -9.60 5.42
C GLY A 148 -5.65 -8.83 5.19
N SER A 149 -6.36 -9.13 4.09
CA SER A 149 -7.70 -8.58 3.87
C SER A 149 -8.70 -9.05 4.93
N HIS A 150 -8.67 -10.33 5.32
CA HIS A 150 -9.50 -10.85 6.42
C HIS A 150 -9.15 -10.18 7.74
N ASP A 151 -7.89 -9.94 8.02
CA ASP A 151 -7.44 -9.26 9.23
C ASP A 151 -7.94 -7.81 9.28
N THR A 152 -7.90 -7.10 8.16
CA THR A 152 -8.47 -5.75 8.04
C THR A 152 -9.96 -5.74 8.39
N ILE A 153 -10.73 -6.72 7.88
CA ILE A 153 -12.16 -6.86 8.22
C ILE A 153 -12.34 -7.23 9.69
N ALA A 154 -11.49 -8.10 10.25
CA ALA A 154 -11.55 -8.47 11.68
C ALA A 154 -11.31 -7.25 12.59
N LEU A 155 -10.31 -6.42 12.26
CA LEU A 155 -10.01 -5.17 12.96
C LEU A 155 -11.17 -4.18 12.85
N TRP A 156 -11.76 -4.06 11.65
CA TRP A 156 -12.95 -3.24 11.44
C TRP A 156 -14.13 -3.66 12.30
N LEU A 157 -14.49 -4.94 12.27
CA LEU A 157 -15.59 -5.50 13.05
C LEU A 157 -15.37 -5.38 14.56
N ASN A 158 -14.13 -5.52 15.00
CA ASN A 158 -13.78 -5.36 16.43
C ASN A 158 -13.96 -3.92 16.91
N SER A 159 -13.58 -2.94 16.09
CA SER A 159 -13.72 -1.51 16.41
C SER A 159 -15.11 -0.95 16.10
N ASN A 160 -15.94 -1.64 15.28
CA ASN A 160 -17.27 -1.21 14.85
C ASN A 160 -18.29 -2.35 15.01
N PRO A 161 -18.68 -2.71 16.24
CA PRO A 161 -19.56 -3.87 16.49
C PRO A 161 -20.95 -3.72 15.87
N ASN A 162 -21.39 -2.49 15.60
CA ASN A 162 -22.68 -2.17 15.00
C ASN A 162 -22.64 -1.96 13.49
N THR A 163 -21.51 -2.25 12.84
CA THR A 163 -21.35 -2.09 11.38
C THR A 163 -22.40 -2.86 10.59
N LYS A 164 -22.85 -2.28 9.50
CA LYS A 164 -23.79 -2.86 8.54
C LYS A 164 -23.11 -3.18 7.21
N MET A 165 -21.77 -3.23 7.15
CA MET A 165 -21.05 -3.39 5.89
C MET A 165 -21.48 -4.64 5.10
N PHE A 166 -21.86 -5.71 5.76
CA PHE A 166 -22.36 -6.93 5.11
C PHE A 166 -23.85 -6.89 4.75
N ASN A 167 -24.55 -5.77 5.03
CA ASN A 167 -25.92 -5.56 4.55
C ASN A 167 -25.96 -5.06 3.09
N GLY A 168 -24.81 -4.79 2.51
CA GLY A 168 -24.64 -4.36 1.14
C GLY A 168 -23.42 -5.01 0.47
N LYS A 169 -22.91 -4.32 -0.53
CA LYS A 169 -21.76 -4.73 -1.33
C LYS A 169 -20.54 -3.91 -1.00
N GLY A 170 -19.37 -4.52 -1.08
CA GLY A 170 -18.09 -3.86 -1.07
C GLY A 170 -17.50 -3.81 -2.48
N LEU A 171 -16.88 -2.70 -2.84
CA LEU A 171 -16.16 -2.56 -4.09
C LEU A 171 -14.65 -2.61 -3.82
N VAL A 172 -13.93 -3.37 -4.65
CA VAL A 172 -12.46 -3.33 -4.71
C VAL A 172 -12.03 -2.81 -6.06
N MET A 173 -11.26 -1.71 -6.05
CA MET A 173 -10.64 -1.16 -7.25
C MET A 173 -9.46 -2.03 -7.66
N GLY A 174 -9.71 -3.03 -8.49
CA GLY A 174 -8.70 -3.96 -8.98
C GLY A 174 -7.93 -3.43 -10.18
N GLY A 175 -6.70 -3.90 -10.35
CA GLY A 175 -5.92 -3.72 -11.58
C GLY A 175 -6.34 -4.66 -12.70
N SER A 176 -5.38 -5.13 -13.50
CA SER A 176 -5.62 -6.06 -14.61
C SER A 176 -4.74 -7.31 -14.50
N LEU A 177 -5.16 -8.37 -15.19
CA LEU A 177 -4.40 -9.62 -15.34
C LEU A 177 -4.16 -9.89 -16.83
N LYS A 178 -3.02 -10.48 -17.15
CA LYS A 178 -2.67 -10.96 -18.50
C LYS A 178 -1.79 -12.19 -18.44
N GLU A 179 -1.85 -13.01 -19.46
CA GLU A 179 -0.93 -14.12 -19.66
C GLU A 179 0.48 -13.59 -20.00
N PHE A 180 1.49 -14.31 -19.57
CA PHE A 180 2.86 -14.03 -19.92
C PHE A 180 3.13 -14.60 -21.31
N SER A 181 3.59 -13.75 -22.26
CA SER A 181 3.73 -14.12 -23.68
C SER A 181 4.69 -15.28 -23.93
N GLU A 182 5.68 -15.47 -23.06
CA GLU A 182 6.68 -16.53 -23.18
C GLU A 182 6.28 -17.84 -22.47
N ASN A 183 5.25 -17.78 -21.61
CA ASN A 183 4.72 -18.93 -20.90
C ASN A 183 3.27 -18.70 -20.48
N ASN A 184 2.32 -19.16 -21.26
CA ASN A 184 0.88 -18.93 -21.06
C ASN A 184 0.30 -19.49 -19.74
N GLU A 185 1.03 -20.36 -19.04
CA GLU A 185 0.62 -20.83 -17.71
C GLU A 185 1.01 -19.86 -16.58
N THR A 186 1.81 -18.84 -16.90
CA THR A 186 2.22 -17.78 -15.97
C THR A 186 1.35 -16.56 -16.19
N LEU A 187 0.83 -16.01 -15.10
CA LEU A 187 -0.10 -14.88 -15.10
C LEU A 187 0.55 -13.68 -14.41
N LEU A 188 0.50 -12.55 -15.11
CA LEU A 188 1.06 -11.26 -14.67
C LEU A 188 -0.07 -10.29 -14.38
N GLY A 189 0.02 -9.53 -13.30
CA GLY A 189 -0.95 -8.47 -13.04
C GLY A 189 -0.75 -7.78 -11.70
N ASP A 190 -1.62 -6.83 -11.41
CA ASP A 190 -1.61 -6.16 -10.11
C ASP A 190 -2.01 -7.13 -9.00
N VAL A 191 -1.45 -6.98 -7.80
CA VAL A 191 -1.78 -7.88 -6.67
C VAL A 191 -3.27 -7.87 -6.36
N SER A 192 -3.94 -6.72 -6.48
CA SER A 192 -5.39 -6.61 -6.32
C SER A 192 -6.18 -7.44 -7.34
N ALA A 193 -5.66 -7.53 -8.57
CA ALA A 193 -6.27 -8.36 -9.60
C ALA A 193 -6.05 -9.87 -9.35
N ILE A 194 -4.87 -10.25 -8.87
CA ILE A 194 -4.59 -11.64 -8.46
C ILE A 194 -5.53 -12.04 -7.31
N MET A 195 -5.68 -11.18 -6.30
CA MET A 195 -6.58 -11.41 -5.17
C MET A 195 -8.05 -11.52 -5.60
N LEU A 196 -8.53 -10.62 -6.46
CA LEU A 196 -9.90 -10.65 -6.98
C LEU A 196 -10.19 -11.92 -7.80
N ASN A 197 -9.25 -12.32 -8.65
CA ASN A 197 -9.39 -13.53 -9.46
C ASN A 197 -9.46 -14.81 -8.59
N ASN A 198 -8.79 -14.81 -7.44
CA ASN A 198 -8.74 -15.91 -6.50
C ASN A 198 -9.64 -15.68 -5.26
N MET A 199 -10.58 -14.75 -5.36
CA MET A 199 -11.49 -14.43 -4.26
C MET A 199 -12.34 -15.67 -3.90
N PRO A 200 -12.43 -16.02 -2.60
CA PRO A 200 -13.29 -17.10 -2.14
C PRO A 200 -14.74 -16.90 -2.59
N PHE A 201 -15.43 -18.00 -2.93
CA PHE A 201 -16.78 -17.94 -3.51
C PHE A 201 -17.79 -17.17 -2.63
N TYR A 202 -17.68 -17.28 -1.30
CA TYR A 202 -18.53 -16.55 -0.37
C TYR A 202 -18.27 -15.04 -0.38
N ALA A 203 -17.04 -14.60 -0.60
CA ALA A 203 -16.69 -13.19 -0.69
C ALA A 203 -17.25 -12.55 -1.97
N LYS A 204 -17.37 -13.31 -3.07
CA LYS A 204 -18.02 -12.86 -4.30
C LYS A 204 -19.47 -12.41 -4.09
N TYR A 205 -20.15 -12.99 -3.09
CA TYR A 205 -21.52 -12.59 -2.74
C TYR A 205 -21.59 -11.14 -2.23
N PHE A 206 -20.56 -10.68 -1.53
CA PHE A 206 -20.46 -9.32 -0.97
C PHE A 206 -19.72 -8.35 -1.87
N HIS A 207 -19.24 -8.79 -3.04
CA HIS A 207 -18.43 -7.98 -3.94
C HIS A 207 -19.27 -7.40 -5.09
N THR A 208 -18.89 -6.20 -5.56
CA THR A 208 -19.40 -5.54 -6.77
C THR A 208 -18.27 -4.72 -7.40
N PRO A 209 -18.25 -4.50 -8.74
CA PRO A 209 -19.02 -5.21 -9.78
C PRO A 209 -18.56 -6.66 -9.96
N SER A 210 -19.00 -7.33 -11.04
CA SER A 210 -18.47 -8.65 -11.37
C SER A 210 -16.95 -8.62 -11.57
N VAL A 211 -16.30 -9.77 -11.32
CA VAL A 211 -14.84 -9.92 -11.48
C VAL A 211 -14.38 -9.53 -12.89
N GLU A 212 -15.20 -9.83 -13.92
CA GLU A 212 -14.91 -9.49 -15.32
C GLU A 212 -14.79 -7.96 -15.51
N ILE A 213 -15.70 -7.18 -14.94
CA ILE A 213 -15.62 -5.70 -15.00
C ILE A 213 -14.44 -5.21 -14.15
N ALA A 214 -14.26 -5.78 -12.96
CA ALA A 214 -13.19 -5.36 -12.04
C ALA A 214 -11.78 -5.62 -12.59
N LEU A 215 -11.61 -6.60 -13.48
CA LEU A 215 -10.33 -6.99 -14.09
C LEU A 215 -10.11 -6.44 -15.50
N MET A 216 -11.00 -5.60 -16.04
CA MET A 216 -10.79 -4.97 -17.35
C MET A 216 -9.46 -4.19 -17.39
N SER A 217 -8.76 -4.31 -18.49
CA SER A 217 -7.46 -3.63 -18.71
C SER A 217 -7.64 -2.21 -19.25
N GLU A 218 -8.68 -1.96 -20.04
CA GLU A 218 -8.96 -0.64 -20.60
C GLU A 218 -9.66 0.22 -19.53
N TRP A 219 -8.97 1.27 -19.10
CA TRP A 219 -9.31 2.02 -17.89
C TRP A 219 -10.61 2.84 -18.03
N GLU A 220 -10.79 3.54 -19.13
CA GLU A 220 -11.97 4.41 -19.33
C GLU A 220 -13.26 3.60 -19.39
N SER A 221 -13.27 2.52 -20.20
CA SER A 221 -14.40 1.58 -20.26
C SER A 221 -14.66 0.90 -18.93
N LYS A 222 -13.60 0.61 -18.17
CA LYS A 222 -13.70 0.01 -16.83
C LYS A 222 -14.46 0.93 -15.89
N ILE A 223 -14.03 2.19 -15.75
CA ILE A 223 -14.68 3.18 -14.89
C ILE A 223 -16.14 3.38 -15.30
N GLU A 224 -16.40 3.49 -16.60
CA GLU A 224 -17.75 3.66 -17.14
C GLU A 224 -18.67 2.49 -16.74
N LYS A 225 -18.23 1.24 -17.02
CA LYS A 225 -19.00 0.04 -16.68
C LYS A 225 -19.16 -0.14 -15.17
N MET A 226 -18.12 0.16 -14.39
CA MET A 226 -18.19 0.12 -12.93
C MET A 226 -19.24 1.11 -12.43
N ALA A 227 -19.19 2.37 -12.84
CA ALA A 227 -20.12 3.40 -12.40
C ALA A 227 -21.57 3.06 -12.75
N HIS A 228 -21.83 2.63 -13.99
CA HIS A 228 -23.17 2.20 -14.42
C HIS A 228 -23.71 0.97 -13.66
N HIS A 229 -22.82 0.07 -13.24
CA HIS A 229 -23.23 -1.11 -12.49
C HIS A 229 -23.52 -0.76 -11.03
N ILE A 230 -22.58 -0.10 -10.35
CA ILE A 230 -22.65 0.11 -8.90
C ILE A 230 -23.68 1.15 -8.48
N VAL A 231 -24.04 2.12 -9.34
CA VAL A 231 -25.07 3.12 -9.03
C VAL A 231 -26.43 2.47 -8.67
N LYS A 232 -26.64 1.21 -9.06
CA LYS A 232 -27.85 0.43 -8.80
C LYS A 232 -27.74 -0.48 -7.57
N GLU A 233 -26.56 -0.53 -6.93
CA GLU A 233 -26.28 -1.41 -5.83
C GLU A 233 -26.41 -0.72 -4.47
N ASN A 234 -26.57 -1.49 -3.42
CA ASN A 234 -26.41 -0.97 -2.05
C ASN A 234 -24.93 -1.05 -1.66
N LEU A 235 -24.16 -0.03 -2.00
CA LEU A 235 -22.73 0.03 -1.70
C LEU A 235 -22.51 0.47 -0.25
N THR A 236 -21.74 -0.32 0.52
CA THR A 236 -21.44 -0.06 1.93
C THR A 236 -19.96 0.23 2.19
N SER A 237 -19.08 -0.22 1.29
CA SER A 237 -17.65 0.01 1.44
C SER A 237 -16.93 0.05 0.09
N ILE A 238 -15.79 0.74 0.06
CA ILE A 238 -14.85 0.72 -1.06
C ILE A 238 -13.45 0.45 -0.53
N SER A 239 -12.66 -0.32 -1.28
CA SER A 239 -11.21 -0.45 -1.11
C SER A 239 -10.50 -0.05 -2.41
N GLY A 240 -9.60 0.93 -2.32
CA GLY A 240 -8.90 1.41 -3.50
C GLY A 240 -7.95 2.57 -3.25
N VAL A 241 -7.15 2.87 -4.28
CA VAL A 241 -6.26 4.03 -4.27
C VAL A 241 -7.07 5.32 -4.36
N PRO A 242 -6.79 6.36 -3.56
CA PRO A 242 -7.56 7.61 -3.51
C PRO A 242 -7.82 8.26 -4.87
N THR A 243 -6.79 8.45 -5.68
CA THR A 243 -6.89 9.09 -7.00
C THR A 243 -7.92 8.44 -7.90
N TRP A 244 -7.95 7.11 -7.94
CA TRP A 244 -8.88 6.37 -8.78
C TRP A 244 -10.30 6.31 -8.22
N THR A 245 -10.41 6.28 -6.90
CA THR A 245 -11.71 6.36 -6.23
C THR A 245 -12.39 7.71 -6.49
N ILE A 246 -11.61 8.80 -6.52
CA ILE A 246 -12.10 10.15 -6.88
C ILE A 246 -12.66 10.16 -8.30
N VAL A 247 -11.94 9.58 -9.28
CA VAL A 247 -12.44 9.50 -10.67
C VAL A 247 -13.75 8.75 -10.74
N LEU A 248 -13.84 7.60 -10.04
CA LEU A 248 -15.07 6.82 -9.98
C LEU A 248 -16.21 7.59 -9.30
N PHE A 249 -15.96 8.29 -8.19
CA PHE A 249 -16.97 9.08 -7.49
C PHE A 249 -17.53 10.21 -8.37
N ARG A 250 -16.66 10.94 -9.06
CA ARG A 250 -17.09 11.97 -10.01
C ARG A 250 -18.01 11.38 -11.07
N ARG A 251 -17.64 10.22 -11.65
CA ARG A 251 -18.46 9.57 -12.67
C ARG A 251 -19.82 9.10 -12.14
N ILE A 252 -19.88 8.58 -10.92
CA ILE A 252 -21.14 8.20 -10.25
C ILE A 252 -22.04 9.41 -10.04
N LEU A 253 -21.49 10.54 -9.61
CA LEU A 253 -22.25 11.78 -9.38
C LEU A 253 -22.81 12.34 -10.70
N GLU A 254 -22.01 12.34 -11.77
CA GLU A 254 -22.48 12.72 -13.12
C GLU A 254 -23.65 11.84 -13.58
N LEU A 255 -23.55 10.51 -13.44
CA LEU A 255 -24.61 9.58 -13.85
C LEU A 255 -25.88 9.70 -13.01
N SER A 256 -25.73 9.94 -11.71
CA SER A 256 -26.86 9.96 -10.78
C SER A 256 -27.53 11.35 -10.67
N GLY A 257 -26.82 12.42 -11.06
CA GLY A 257 -27.27 13.80 -10.84
C GLY A 257 -27.33 14.21 -9.36
N LYS A 258 -26.68 13.44 -8.46
CA LYS A 258 -26.65 13.69 -7.02
C LYS A 258 -25.52 14.64 -6.64
N LYS A 259 -25.63 15.30 -5.47
CA LYS A 259 -24.64 16.27 -4.99
C LYS A 259 -23.45 15.62 -4.31
N ASN A 260 -23.65 14.48 -3.65
CA ASN A 260 -22.62 13.73 -2.94
C ASN A 260 -22.90 12.22 -2.99
N ILE A 261 -21.90 11.44 -2.63
CA ILE A 261 -21.93 9.97 -2.70
C ILE A 261 -22.93 9.36 -1.71
N LEU A 262 -23.18 9.98 -0.55
CA LEU A 262 -24.14 9.47 0.42
C LEU A 262 -25.59 9.63 -0.03
N GLU A 263 -25.88 10.55 -0.94
CA GLU A 263 -27.20 10.61 -1.59
C GLU A 263 -27.43 9.46 -2.59
N VAL A 264 -26.33 8.87 -3.12
CA VAL A 264 -26.39 7.69 -3.99
C VAL A 264 -26.39 6.42 -3.14
N PHE A 265 -25.50 6.37 -2.12
CA PHE A 265 -25.28 5.21 -1.26
C PHE A 265 -25.48 5.58 0.22
N PRO A 266 -26.71 5.66 0.71
CA PRO A 266 -26.99 6.12 2.08
C PRO A 266 -26.49 5.17 3.17
N ASN A 267 -26.10 3.94 2.82
CA ASN A 267 -25.53 2.95 3.75
C ASN A 267 -23.99 2.84 3.65
N PHE A 268 -23.33 3.76 2.95
CA PHE A 268 -21.88 3.76 2.84
C PHE A 268 -21.23 4.14 4.17
N GLU A 269 -20.31 3.31 4.67
CA GLU A 269 -19.72 3.52 6.01
C GLU A 269 -18.20 3.39 6.05
N LEU A 270 -17.55 2.77 5.02
CA LEU A 270 -16.12 2.46 5.09
C LEU A 270 -15.40 2.70 3.76
N TYR A 271 -14.33 3.49 3.81
CA TYR A 271 -13.35 3.57 2.75
C TYR A 271 -12.00 3.05 3.23
N MET A 272 -11.52 1.97 2.63
CA MET A 272 -10.19 1.42 2.87
C MET A 272 -9.25 1.93 1.78
N HIS A 273 -8.19 2.63 2.18
CA HIS A 273 -7.26 3.25 1.25
C HIS A 273 -5.83 2.79 1.49
N GLY A 274 -5.02 2.88 0.46
CA GLY A 274 -3.60 2.57 0.52
C GLY A 274 -2.91 2.92 -0.78
N GLY A 275 -1.63 2.60 -0.85
CA GLY A 275 -0.87 2.80 -2.07
C GLY A 275 -0.29 4.21 -2.23
N VAL A 276 -0.93 5.25 -1.72
CA VAL A 276 -0.45 6.64 -1.62
C VAL A 276 -0.88 7.21 -0.28
N SER A 277 -0.20 8.26 0.20
CA SER A 277 -0.67 9.02 1.35
C SER A 277 -2.08 9.56 1.10
N PHE A 278 -2.95 9.41 2.10
CA PHE A 278 -4.34 9.87 2.01
C PHE A 278 -4.50 11.35 2.39
N THR A 279 -3.55 11.87 3.15
CA THR A 279 -3.62 13.22 3.72
C THR A 279 -3.95 14.31 2.69
N PRO A 280 -3.35 14.36 1.49
CA PRO A 280 -3.66 15.37 0.49
C PRO A 280 -5.08 15.28 -0.09
N TYR A 281 -5.72 14.13 0.03
CA TYR A 281 -7.06 13.86 -0.56
C TYR A 281 -8.20 13.95 0.45
N LEU A 282 -7.89 14.07 1.75
CA LEU A 282 -8.86 13.97 2.83
C LEU A 282 -10.02 14.95 2.69
N GLU A 283 -9.75 16.21 2.43
CA GLU A 283 -10.81 17.24 2.30
C GLU A 283 -11.70 16.99 1.08
N GLN A 284 -11.13 16.53 -0.03
CA GLN A 284 -11.91 16.16 -1.20
C GLN A 284 -12.81 14.95 -0.91
N PHE A 285 -12.31 13.95 -0.17
CA PHE A 285 -13.15 12.83 0.26
C PHE A 285 -14.27 13.27 1.22
N ARG A 286 -14.00 14.21 2.11
CA ARG A 286 -15.04 14.80 2.98
C ARG A 286 -16.13 15.52 2.20
N SER A 287 -15.80 16.17 1.08
CA SER A 287 -16.80 16.76 0.20
C SER A 287 -17.67 15.72 -0.50
N PHE A 288 -17.10 14.60 -0.93
CA PHE A 288 -17.86 13.48 -1.51
C PHE A 288 -18.70 12.72 -0.48
N LEU A 289 -18.23 12.62 0.74
CA LEU A 289 -18.78 11.82 1.84
C LEU A 289 -18.99 12.70 3.09
N PRO A 290 -19.92 13.68 3.04
CA PRO A 290 -20.10 14.70 4.07
C PRO A 290 -20.78 14.14 5.32
N SER A 291 -20.17 13.18 6.00
CA SER A 291 -20.67 12.59 7.24
C SER A 291 -19.54 12.02 8.10
N ASP A 292 -19.57 12.33 9.39
CA ASP A 292 -18.65 11.78 10.38
C ASP A 292 -18.86 10.28 10.65
N SER A 293 -19.97 9.71 10.17
CA SER A 293 -20.24 8.27 10.26
C SER A 293 -19.41 7.44 9.29
N VAL A 294 -18.93 8.06 8.20
CA VAL A 294 -18.01 7.40 7.26
C VAL A 294 -16.62 7.36 7.85
N GLN A 295 -16.01 6.19 7.84
CA GLN A 295 -14.65 6.01 8.35
C GLN A 295 -13.68 5.71 7.21
N TYR A 296 -12.48 6.26 7.36
CA TYR A 296 -11.33 6.02 6.50
C TYR A 296 -10.37 5.09 7.22
N ARG A 297 -9.87 4.05 6.53
CA ARG A 297 -8.95 3.07 7.10
C ARG A 297 -7.77 2.86 6.17
N GLU A 298 -6.58 3.10 6.68
CA GLU A 298 -5.36 2.87 5.94
C GLU A 298 -4.99 1.39 5.95
N ILE A 299 -4.55 0.88 4.78
CA ILE A 299 -3.99 -0.45 4.60
C ILE A 299 -2.67 -0.37 3.85
N TYR A 300 -1.73 -1.24 4.21
CA TYR A 300 -0.50 -1.39 3.47
C TYR A 300 -0.44 -2.78 2.83
N ASN A 301 -0.96 -2.85 1.61
CA ASN A 301 -0.88 -4.01 0.72
C ASN A 301 -0.05 -3.65 -0.50
N ALA A 302 1.14 -4.24 -0.60
CA ALA A 302 2.05 -4.10 -1.73
C ALA A 302 2.11 -5.39 -2.55
N SER A 303 2.79 -5.37 -3.69
CA SER A 303 3.02 -6.57 -4.53
C SER A 303 3.74 -7.68 -3.76
N GLU A 304 4.60 -7.28 -2.83
CA GLU A 304 5.46 -8.13 -2.01
C GLU A 304 4.74 -8.79 -0.82
N GLY A 305 3.65 -8.19 -0.35
CA GLY A 305 2.89 -8.69 0.80
C GLY A 305 1.88 -7.70 1.36
N PHE A 306 1.05 -8.16 2.27
CA PHE A 306 0.09 -7.36 3.03
C PHE A 306 0.65 -7.13 4.44
N PHE A 307 1.14 -5.93 4.72
CA PHE A 307 1.98 -5.65 5.90
C PHE A 307 1.23 -5.06 7.07
N GLY A 308 0.21 -4.25 6.82
CA GLY A 308 -0.47 -3.55 7.89
C GLY A 308 -1.87 -3.08 7.57
N SER A 309 -2.63 -2.82 8.63
CA SER A 309 -3.96 -2.25 8.56
C SER A 309 -4.21 -1.39 9.80
N GLN A 310 -4.84 -0.26 9.65
CA GLN A 310 -5.21 0.61 10.75
C GLN A 310 -6.17 -0.10 11.71
N TYR A 311 -5.82 -0.10 13.00
CA TYR A 311 -6.54 -0.88 14.02
C TYR A 311 -7.87 -0.23 14.44
N ALA A 312 -7.87 1.08 14.68
CA ALA A 312 -9.04 1.84 15.11
C ALA A 312 -9.13 3.19 14.37
N LYS A 313 -10.26 3.91 14.51
CA LYS A 313 -10.55 5.15 13.77
C LYS A 313 -9.47 6.23 13.96
N ASP A 314 -9.04 6.42 15.18
CA ASP A 314 -8.14 7.52 15.57
C ASP A 314 -6.70 7.02 15.83
N ASP A 315 -6.37 5.81 15.34
CA ASP A 315 -5.04 5.26 15.50
C ASP A 315 -4.00 6.01 14.67
N ASP A 316 -2.89 6.32 15.32
CA ASP A 316 -1.74 6.96 14.71
C ASP A 316 -0.80 5.92 14.08
N GLY A 317 -1.32 5.14 13.14
CA GLY A 317 -0.58 4.13 12.39
C GLY A 317 -1.33 2.82 12.17
N MET A 318 -0.73 1.95 11.40
CA MET A 318 -1.24 0.62 11.06
C MET A 318 -0.65 -0.43 12.00
N LEU A 319 -1.47 -1.38 12.43
CA LEU A 319 -0.98 -2.58 13.10
C LEU A 319 -0.12 -3.39 12.14
N LEU A 320 1.09 -3.78 12.55
CA LEU A 320 1.94 -4.68 11.79
C LEU A 320 1.37 -6.11 11.89
N LEU A 321 1.12 -6.73 10.72
CA LEU A 321 0.58 -8.09 10.65
C LEU A 321 1.73 -9.11 10.71
N LEU A 322 1.89 -9.77 11.86
CA LEU A 322 3.09 -10.58 12.16
C LEU A 322 2.93 -12.08 11.86
N ASP A 323 1.71 -12.57 11.62
CA ASP A 323 1.45 -14.01 11.41
C ASP A 323 1.00 -14.35 9.99
N ASN A 324 1.50 -13.61 8.99
CA ASN A 324 1.03 -13.65 7.61
C ASN A 324 2.06 -14.21 6.60
N GLY A 325 2.96 -15.09 7.02
CA GLY A 325 3.93 -15.71 6.10
C GLY A 325 5.12 -14.85 5.76
N ILE A 326 5.38 -13.83 6.58
CA ILE A 326 6.49 -12.89 6.40
C ILE A 326 7.31 -12.83 7.68
N TYR A 327 8.62 -12.89 7.52
CA TYR A 327 9.60 -12.51 8.53
C TYR A 327 10.11 -11.11 8.22
N TYR A 328 10.11 -10.23 9.21
CA TYR A 328 10.46 -8.82 9.10
C TYR A 328 11.81 -8.50 9.73
N GLU A 329 12.60 -7.69 9.03
CA GLU A 329 13.79 -7.05 9.56
C GLU A 329 13.73 -5.54 9.25
N PHE A 330 14.42 -4.74 10.06
CA PHE A 330 14.34 -3.28 10.02
C PHE A 330 15.74 -2.68 10.02
N LEU A 331 16.15 -2.05 8.91
CA LEU A 331 17.44 -1.38 8.80
C LEU A 331 17.27 0.11 9.08
N PRO A 332 17.93 0.68 10.11
CA PRO A 332 17.88 2.12 10.34
C PRO A 332 18.32 2.89 9.10
N MET A 333 17.58 3.94 8.72
CA MET A 333 17.93 4.76 7.55
C MET A 333 19.28 5.46 7.70
N SER A 334 19.70 5.78 8.92
CA SER A 334 21.05 6.29 9.22
C SER A 334 22.18 5.33 8.84
N GLU A 335 21.87 4.04 8.67
CA GLU A 335 22.84 3.00 8.32
C GLU A 335 22.65 2.44 6.91
N ILE A 336 21.79 3.05 6.08
CA ILE A 336 21.41 2.50 4.76
C ILE A 336 22.61 2.34 3.81
N ASP A 337 23.58 3.22 3.89
CA ASP A 337 24.80 3.20 3.07
C ASP A 337 25.99 2.46 3.74
N ASN A 338 25.82 1.96 4.95
CA ASN A 338 26.83 1.18 5.65
C ASN A 338 26.80 -0.29 5.20
N PRO A 339 27.83 -0.81 4.50
CA PRO A 339 27.84 -2.17 4.00
C PRO A 339 27.86 -3.25 5.11
N ASN A 340 28.20 -2.85 6.35
CA ASN A 340 28.24 -3.72 7.52
C ASN A 340 27.03 -3.49 8.44
N ALA A 341 26.03 -2.73 8.01
CA ALA A 341 24.85 -2.49 8.81
C ALA A 341 24.09 -3.77 9.12
N ARG A 342 23.67 -3.91 10.37
CA ARG A 342 22.85 -5.02 10.84
C ARG A 342 21.38 -4.59 10.89
N ALA A 343 20.54 -5.28 10.16
CA ALA A 343 19.11 -5.11 10.31
C ALA A 343 18.64 -5.59 11.69
N LYS A 344 17.72 -4.85 12.29
CA LYS A 344 17.13 -5.13 13.61
C LYS A 344 15.95 -6.08 13.47
N SER A 345 15.75 -6.92 14.49
CA SER A 345 14.52 -7.72 14.66
C SER A 345 13.38 -6.86 15.19
N ILE A 346 12.16 -7.43 15.25
CA ILE A 346 10.97 -6.73 15.78
C ILE A 346 11.11 -6.34 17.27
N GLU A 347 11.97 -7.02 18.02
CA GLU A 347 12.24 -6.73 19.44
C GLU A 347 13.21 -5.55 19.64
N GLU A 348 14.01 -5.24 18.61
CA GLU A 348 15.08 -4.25 18.69
C GLU A 348 14.67 -2.88 18.10
N VAL A 349 13.44 -2.77 17.56
CA VAL A 349 12.98 -1.53 16.96
C VAL A 349 12.65 -0.48 18.02
N GLU A 350 12.80 0.78 17.65
CA GLU A 350 12.62 1.94 18.51
C GLU A 350 11.55 2.88 17.94
N LEU A 351 10.89 3.62 18.82
CA LEU A 351 9.92 4.64 18.41
C LEU A 351 10.61 5.78 17.65
N ASN A 352 9.92 6.29 16.65
CA ASN A 352 10.33 7.48 15.89
C ASN A 352 11.64 7.33 15.10
N VAL A 353 12.22 6.15 14.99
CA VAL A 353 13.34 5.85 14.10
C VAL A 353 12.79 5.44 12.74
N ASN A 354 13.37 5.98 11.66
CA ASN A 354 13.06 5.56 10.29
C ASN A 354 13.81 4.28 9.94
N TYR A 355 13.08 3.28 9.47
CA TYR A 355 13.63 2.00 9.04
C TYR A 355 13.31 1.70 7.59
N ALA A 356 14.28 1.24 6.82
CA ALA A 356 14.03 0.51 5.59
C ALA A 356 13.42 -0.87 5.94
N LEU A 357 12.30 -1.20 5.33
CA LEU A 357 11.61 -2.46 5.56
C LEU A 357 12.24 -3.58 4.74
N ILE A 358 12.66 -4.63 5.42
CA ILE A 358 13.26 -5.83 4.84
C ILE A 358 12.34 -7.01 5.15
N ILE A 359 12.12 -7.87 4.18
CA ILE A 359 11.22 -9.02 4.31
C ILE A 359 11.84 -10.32 3.80
N SER A 360 11.47 -11.41 4.45
CA SER A 360 11.59 -12.76 3.90
C SER A 360 10.20 -13.38 3.86
N THR A 361 9.77 -13.91 2.70
CA THR A 361 8.37 -14.27 2.47
C THR A 361 8.19 -15.71 2.05
N ASN A 362 6.99 -16.23 2.28
CA ASN A 362 6.52 -17.51 1.77
C ASN A 362 6.24 -17.49 0.24
N SER A 363 6.96 -16.66 -0.49
CA SER A 363 7.00 -16.58 -1.95
C SER A 363 8.42 -16.55 -2.51
N GLY A 364 9.43 -16.64 -1.62
CA GLY A 364 10.83 -16.70 -2.01
C GLY A 364 11.52 -15.35 -2.13
N LEU A 365 10.97 -14.28 -1.58
CA LEU A 365 11.74 -13.07 -1.33
C LEU A 365 12.55 -13.29 -0.04
N TRP A 366 13.87 -13.21 -0.14
CA TRP A 366 14.80 -13.50 0.97
C TRP A 366 15.60 -12.27 1.31
N ARG A 367 15.45 -11.77 2.55
CA ARG A 367 16.03 -10.52 3.06
C ARG A 367 15.94 -9.40 2.03
N TYR A 368 14.75 -9.29 1.45
CA TYR A 368 14.45 -8.38 0.35
C TYR A 368 14.10 -6.98 0.87
N MET A 369 14.86 -5.98 0.43
CA MET A 369 14.61 -4.59 0.72
C MET A 369 13.54 -4.07 -0.25
N ILE A 370 12.33 -3.84 0.26
CA ILE A 370 11.18 -3.40 -0.55
C ILE A 370 11.44 -2.03 -1.19
N GLY A 371 12.17 -1.19 -0.48
CA GLY A 371 12.42 0.20 -0.86
C GLY A 371 11.47 1.20 -0.21
N ASP A 372 10.55 0.75 0.64
CA ASP A 372 9.73 1.61 1.48
C ASP A 372 10.37 1.78 2.86
N THR A 373 10.15 2.95 3.47
CA THR A 373 10.57 3.24 4.83
C THR A 373 9.36 3.37 5.74
N ILE A 374 9.53 2.90 6.97
CA ILE A 374 8.50 2.94 8.00
C ILE A 374 9.07 3.52 9.30
N ARG A 375 8.16 4.02 10.13
CA ARG A 375 8.46 4.49 11.48
C ARG A 375 7.43 3.94 12.45
N PHE A 376 7.91 3.35 13.56
CA PHE A 376 7.02 2.84 14.59
C PHE A 376 6.42 3.99 15.41
N THR A 377 5.10 3.95 15.59
CA THR A 377 4.33 4.88 16.44
C THR A 377 3.92 4.25 17.76
N SER A 378 3.99 2.90 17.86
CA SER A 378 3.77 2.12 19.07
C SER A 378 4.55 0.81 19.00
N LEU A 379 5.04 0.31 20.13
CA LEU A 379 5.71 -0.99 20.24
C LEU A 379 4.82 -2.07 20.88
N PHE A 380 3.72 -1.66 21.53
CA PHE A 380 2.77 -2.60 22.17
C PHE A 380 1.31 -2.15 21.97
N PRO A 381 0.61 -2.66 20.93
CA PRO A 381 1.12 -3.49 19.84
C PRO A 381 1.99 -2.68 18.88
N HIS A 382 2.79 -3.37 18.05
CA HIS A 382 3.61 -2.72 17.02
C HIS A 382 2.71 -2.07 15.98
N LYS A 383 2.70 -0.73 15.99
CA LYS A 383 2.03 0.10 14.98
C LYS A 383 3.06 0.96 14.27
N PHE A 384 2.86 1.17 12.99
CA PHE A 384 3.81 1.91 12.16
C PHE A 384 3.09 2.80 11.14
N LYS A 385 3.82 3.78 10.64
CA LYS A 385 3.47 4.58 9.45
C LYS A 385 4.48 4.36 8.35
N ILE A 386 4.03 4.49 7.11
CA ILE A 386 4.93 4.62 5.97
C ILE A 386 5.47 6.04 6.01
N SER A 387 6.78 6.19 6.14
CA SER A 387 7.45 7.50 6.20
C SER A 387 7.96 7.97 4.83
N GLY A 388 8.15 7.04 3.88
CA GLY A 388 8.61 7.37 2.55
C GLY A 388 9.22 6.17 1.83
N ARG A 389 10.28 6.44 1.06
CA ARG A 389 11.03 5.41 0.34
C ARG A 389 12.52 5.60 0.52
N THR A 390 13.28 4.49 0.47
CA THR A 390 14.76 4.50 0.60
C THR A 390 15.46 5.31 -0.50
N LYS A 391 14.79 5.57 -1.62
CA LYS A 391 15.30 6.37 -2.75
C LYS A 391 14.47 7.63 -3.05
N HIS A 392 13.38 7.86 -2.30
CA HIS A 392 12.49 9.01 -2.46
C HIS A 392 12.48 9.83 -1.17
N TYR A 393 13.59 10.44 -0.90
CA TYR A 393 13.82 11.43 0.15
C TYR A 393 14.77 12.48 -0.41
N ILE A 394 14.88 13.63 0.24
CA ILE A 394 15.90 14.63 -0.08
C ILE A 394 16.78 14.79 1.13
N ASN A 395 18.08 14.52 0.95
CA ASN A 395 19.09 14.63 1.97
C ASN A 395 20.42 15.11 1.37
N VAL A 396 20.37 16.07 0.43
CA VAL A 396 21.55 16.56 -0.30
C VAL A 396 22.37 17.50 0.55
N PHE A 397 21.72 18.17 1.50
CA PHE A 397 22.32 19.15 2.41
C PHE A 397 22.24 18.72 3.89
N GLY A 398 21.87 17.46 4.17
CA GLY A 398 21.68 16.91 5.51
C GLY A 398 20.31 17.22 6.12
N GLU A 399 19.30 17.48 5.30
CA GLU A 399 17.94 17.86 5.71
C GLU A 399 16.98 16.69 5.94
N GLU A 400 17.31 15.48 5.52
CA GLU A 400 16.52 14.24 5.65
C GLU A 400 15.00 14.41 5.48
N VAL A 401 14.58 15.14 4.44
CA VAL A 401 13.16 15.36 4.17
C VAL A 401 12.54 14.11 3.53
N MET A 402 11.60 13.51 4.24
CA MET A 402 10.84 12.35 3.80
C MET A 402 9.50 12.76 3.18
N VAL A 403 8.89 11.87 2.39
CA VAL A 403 7.57 12.11 1.78
C VAL A 403 6.51 12.46 2.82
N GLU A 404 6.57 11.85 4.01
CA GLU A 404 5.66 12.18 5.11
C GLU A 404 5.74 13.66 5.52
N ASN A 405 6.96 14.24 5.54
CA ASN A 405 7.13 15.66 5.88
C ASN A 405 6.48 16.56 4.82
N THR A 406 6.75 16.28 3.53
CA THR A 406 6.21 17.09 2.44
C THR A 406 4.69 16.95 2.30
N ASP A 407 4.13 15.75 2.43
CA ASP A 407 2.68 15.52 2.39
C ASP A 407 1.94 16.27 3.52
N LYS A 408 2.48 16.23 4.75
CA LYS A 408 1.91 16.96 5.88
C LYS A 408 2.03 18.46 5.74
N ALA A 409 3.22 18.97 5.37
CA ALA A 409 3.41 20.41 5.15
C ALA A 409 2.45 20.94 4.10
N LEU A 410 2.30 20.21 2.99
CA LEU A 410 1.38 20.56 1.92
C LEU A 410 -0.08 20.56 2.39
N ALA A 411 -0.50 19.54 3.13
CA ALA A 411 -1.86 19.48 3.67
C ALA A 411 -2.18 20.62 4.63
N MET A 412 -1.25 20.97 5.54
CA MET A 412 -1.39 22.14 6.43
C MET A 412 -1.55 23.41 5.62
N THR A 413 -0.68 23.63 4.65
CA THR A 413 -0.69 24.82 3.78
C THR A 413 -1.99 24.91 2.97
N CYS A 414 -2.47 23.81 2.41
CA CYS A 414 -3.74 23.76 1.69
C CYS A 414 -4.92 24.08 2.62
N SER A 415 -4.93 23.55 3.84
CA SER A 415 -5.99 23.81 4.83
C SER A 415 -6.06 25.30 5.21
N GLU A 416 -4.92 25.97 5.34
CA GLU A 416 -4.86 27.38 5.73
C GLU A 416 -5.20 28.35 4.57
N THR A 417 -4.86 27.95 3.33
CA THR A 417 -5.02 28.80 2.14
C THR A 417 -6.27 28.50 1.34
N GLY A 418 -6.98 27.39 1.64
CA GLY A 418 -8.11 26.90 0.86
C GLY A 418 -7.72 26.42 -0.55
N ALA A 419 -6.44 26.18 -0.81
CA ALA A 419 -5.93 25.58 -2.04
C ALA A 419 -6.16 24.06 -2.07
N GLU A 420 -6.22 23.48 -3.27
CA GLU A 420 -6.28 22.03 -3.47
C GLU A 420 -5.19 21.60 -4.46
N VAL A 421 -4.29 20.72 -4.04
CA VAL A 421 -3.22 20.18 -4.87
C VAL A 421 -3.60 18.77 -5.35
N SER A 422 -3.49 18.53 -6.66
CA SER A 422 -3.74 17.20 -7.26
C SER A 422 -2.50 16.33 -7.30
N GLU A 423 -1.33 16.91 -7.66
CA GLU A 423 -0.06 16.21 -7.77
C GLU A 423 1.12 17.12 -7.47
N TYR A 424 2.25 16.52 -7.04
CA TYR A 424 3.50 17.24 -6.89
C TYR A 424 4.74 16.37 -7.04
N THR A 425 5.87 17.01 -7.35
CA THR A 425 7.22 16.43 -7.27
C THR A 425 8.21 17.48 -6.80
N VAL A 426 9.27 17.03 -6.10
CA VAL A 426 10.30 17.90 -5.54
C VAL A 426 11.69 17.35 -5.87
N GLY A 427 12.60 18.23 -6.25
CA GLY A 427 14.00 17.91 -6.43
C GLY A 427 14.92 18.99 -5.85
N PRO A 428 16.22 18.69 -5.68
CA PRO A 428 17.16 19.65 -5.13
C PRO A 428 17.52 20.75 -6.14
N ILE A 429 17.80 21.97 -5.63
CA ILE A 429 18.47 23.02 -6.38
C ILE A 429 19.89 23.14 -5.83
N PHE A 430 20.88 23.18 -6.72
CA PHE A 430 22.27 23.45 -6.37
C PHE A 430 22.59 24.90 -6.70
N LEU A 431 22.96 25.66 -5.69
CA LEU A 431 23.33 27.08 -5.81
C LEU A 431 24.85 27.23 -5.66
N SER A 432 25.37 28.45 -5.84
CA SER A 432 26.77 28.76 -5.59
C SER A 432 27.13 28.62 -4.10
N GLU A 433 28.42 28.48 -3.81
CA GLU A 433 28.98 28.44 -2.45
C GLU A 433 28.49 27.25 -1.57
N GLY A 434 28.13 26.13 -2.18
CA GLY A 434 27.69 24.93 -1.44
C GLY A 434 26.30 25.03 -0.84
N LYS A 435 25.53 26.05 -1.17
CA LYS A 435 24.14 26.23 -0.80
C LYS A 435 23.21 25.53 -1.78
N GLY A 436 21.98 25.28 -1.35
CA GLY A 436 20.95 24.72 -2.18
C GLY A 436 19.54 25.07 -1.74
N GLY A 437 18.58 24.35 -2.27
CA GLY A 437 17.17 24.53 -1.96
C GLY A 437 16.36 23.40 -2.55
N HIS A 438 15.05 23.45 -2.33
CA HIS A 438 14.09 22.52 -2.92
C HIS A 438 13.29 23.20 -4.03
N GLU A 439 13.22 22.60 -5.19
CA GLU A 439 12.37 23.04 -6.29
C GLU A 439 11.13 22.14 -6.36
N TRP A 440 9.99 22.76 -6.11
CA TRP A 440 8.69 22.14 -6.08
C TRP A 440 7.93 22.40 -7.37
N PHE A 441 7.30 21.37 -7.90
CA PHE A 441 6.39 21.43 -9.03
C PHE A 441 5.01 20.93 -8.53
N LEU A 442 4.01 21.81 -8.54
CA LEU A 442 2.68 21.55 -8.03
C LEU A 442 1.62 21.72 -9.12
N GLU A 443 0.78 20.71 -9.26
CA GLU A 443 -0.46 20.78 -10.02
C GLU A 443 -1.62 21.03 -9.05
N PHE A 444 -2.33 22.14 -9.26
CA PHE A 444 -3.45 22.52 -8.42
C PHE A 444 -4.79 22.13 -9.06
N GLU A 445 -5.69 21.59 -8.25
CA GLU A 445 -7.11 21.52 -8.57
C GLU A 445 -7.77 22.88 -8.30
N LYS A 446 -7.37 23.55 -7.20
CA LYS A 446 -7.77 24.91 -6.84
C LYS A 446 -6.56 25.71 -6.42
N ILE A 447 -6.23 26.72 -7.21
CA ILE A 447 -5.06 27.59 -7.00
C ILE A 447 -5.31 28.53 -5.81
N PRO A 448 -4.33 28.78 -4.92
CA PRO A 448 -4.46 29.76 -3.85
C PRO A 448 -4.47 31.21 -4.41
N ASP A 449 -5.06 32.14 -3.68
CA ASP A 449 -5.13 33.55 -4.09
C ASP A 449 -3.75 34.22 -4.23
N ASN A 450 -2.78 33.75 -3.44
CA ASN A 450 -1.39 34.27 -3.47
C ASN A 450 -0.39 33.10 -3.42
N ILE A 451 0.27 32.85 -4.54
CA ILE A 451 1.26 31.75 -4.70
C ILE A 451 2.51 31.98 -3.86
N GLU A 452 2.98 33.22 -3.73
CA GLU A 452 4.17 33.51 -2.92
C GLU A 452 3.89 33.31 -1.44
N ALA A 453 2.75 33.76 -0.95
CA ALA A 453 2.32 33.50 0.42
C ALA A 453 2.11 32.00 0.69
N PHE A 454 1.61 31.25 -0.28
CA PHE A 454 1.48 29.78 -0.21
C PHE A 454 2.87 29.13 -0.07
N ALA A 455 3.84 29.56 -0.87
CA ALA A 455 5.21 29.04 -0.82
C ALA A 455 5.92 29.36 0.51
N ASP A 456 5.73 30.57 1.06
CA ASP A 456 6.26 30.94 2.37
C ASP A 456 5.67 30.08 3.50
N LEU A 457 4.36 29.87 3.45
CA LEU A 457 3.66 29.06 4.42
C LEU A 457 4.08 27.58 4.32
N LEU A 458 4.23 27.05 3.10
CA LEU A 458 4.71 25.69 2.87
C LEU A 458 6.12 25.47 3.41
N ASP A 459 7.02 26.42 3.20
CA ASP A 459 8.39 26.39 3.74
C ASP A 459 8.37 26.42 5.28
N THR A 460 7.52 27.27 5.87
CA THR A 460 7.35 27.37 7.32
C THR A 460 6.77 26.08 7.92
N ASN A 461 5.74 25.51 7.28
CA ASN A 461 5.13 24.26 7.72
C ASN A 461 6.12 23.09 7.61
N LEU A 462 6.94 23.04 6.55
CA LEU A 462 7.99 22.02 6.41
C LEU A 462 9.06 22.15 7.50
N GLN A 463 9.50 23.37 7.85
CA GLN A 463 10.40 23.61 8.97
C GLN A 463 9.81 23.11 10.30
N SER A 464 8.54 23.35 10.56
CA SER A 464 7.87 22.90 11.79
C SER A 464 7.78 21.37 11.92
N LEU A 465 7.86 20.64 10.80
CA LEU A 465 7.69 19.18 10.73
C LEU A 465 9.02 18.42 10.61
N ASN A 466 10.12 19.11 10.33
CA ASN A 466 11.43 18.48 10.14
C ASN A 466 12.53 19.39 10.71
N SER A 467 13.11 18.95 11.84
CA SER A 467 14.13 19.70 12.57
C SER A 467 15.44 19.87 11.78
N ASP A 468 15.79 18.91 10.94
CA ASP A 468 17.02 18.99 10.13
C ASP A 468 16.83 19.98 8.99
N TYR A 469 15.64 20.00 8.36
CA TYR A 469 15.28 21.02 7.40
C TYR A 469 15.26 22.42 8.05
N GLU A 470 14.63 22.59 9.22
CA GLU A 470 14.63 23.84 9.99
C GLU A 470 16.05 24.32 10.27
N ALA A 471 16.92 23.44 10.79
CA ALA A 471 18.31 23.78 11.08
C ALA A 471 19.08 24.24 9.84
N LYS A 472 18.88 23.64 8.67
CA LYS A 472 19.53 24.01 7.41
C LYS A 472 18.94 25.30 6.82
N ARG A 473 17.65 25.57 7.06
CA ARG A 473 16.97 26.81 6.66
C ARG A 473 17.35 28.02 7.53
N TYR A 474 17.83 27.77 8.77
CA TYR A 474 18.15 28.83 9.71
C TYR A 474 19.15 29.85 9.09
N LYS A 475 18.70 31.10 8.92
CA LYS A 475 19.46 32.19 8.27
C LYS A 475 20.00 31.83 6.87
N SER A 476 19.32 30.92 6.15
CA SER A 476 19.78 30.41 4.85
C SER A 476 21.24 29.90 4.87
N MET A 477 21.60 29.19 5.92
CA MET A 477 22.99 28.72 6.09
C MET A 477 23.38 27.68 5.03
N ALA A 478 22.50 26.69 4.76
CA ALA A 478 22.72 25.66 3.78
C ALA A 478 21.58 25.58 2.75
N LEU A 479 20.32 25.82 3.19
CA LEU A 479 19.16 25.80 2.33
C LEU A 479 18.53 27.18 2.22
N GLU A 480 18.32 27.63 0.98
CA GLU A 480 17.48 28.77 0.67
C GLU A 480 15.99 28.37 0.72
N ARG A 481 15.11 29.39 0.75
CA ARG A 481 13.65 29.19 0.65
C ARG A 481 13.29 28.29 -0.54
N LEU A 482 12.31 27.42 -0.35
CA LEU A 482 11.83 26.58 -1.44
C LEU A 482 11.34 27.42 -2.64
N LYS A 483 11.57 26.89 -3.85
CA LYS A 483 11.08 27.48 -5.09
C LYS A 483 9.87 26.68 -5.57
N LEU A 484 8.77 27.35 -5.84
CA LEU A 484 7.53 26.74 -6.32
C LEU A 484 7.31 27.04 -7.79
N ASN A 485 6.99 26.01 -8.58
CA ASN A 485 6.61 26.09 -9.99
C ASN A 485 5.21 25.52 -10.17
N LEU A 486 4.38 26.24 -10.91
CA LEU A 486 3.03 25.79 -11.25
C LEU A 486 3.07 24.83 -12.44
N VAL A 487 2.40 23.71 -12.31
CA VAL A 487 2.20 22.74 -13.40
C VAL A 487 0.77 22.87 -13.89
N PRO A 488 0.54 23.04 -15.21
CA PRO A 488 -0.81 23.08 -15.76
C PRO A 488 -1.56 21.77 -15.48
N LYS A 489 -2.88 21.86 -15.27
CA LYS A 489 -3.74 20.72 -14.94
C LYS A 489 -3.64 19.60 -15.97
N GLY A 490 -3.44 18.38 -15.47
CA GLY A 490 -3.31 17.15 -16.27
C GLY A 490 -1.90 16.87 -16.80
N LYS A 491 -0.93 17.77 -16.63
CA LYS A 491 0.43 17.60 -17.18
C LYS A 491 1.23 16.49 -16.50
N PHE A 492 1.07 16.26 -15.22
CA PHE A 492 1.67 15.08 -14.57
C PHE A 492 1.17 13.78 -15.18
N HIS A 493 -0.13 13.72 -15.47
CA HIS A 493 -0.74 12.55 -16.11
C HIS A 493 -0.21 12.32 -17.53
N GLU A 494 -0.15 13.39 -18.34
CA GLU A 494 0.41 13.33 -19.70
C GLU A 494 1.89 12.92 -19.68
N TRP A 495 2.68 13.48 -18.75
CA TRP A 495 4.08 13.12 -18.56
C TRP A 495 4.27 11.64 -18.21
N LEU A 496 3.48 11.09 -17.27
CA LEU A 496 3.51 9.67 -16.95
C LEU A 496 3.09 8.80 -18.15
N LYS A 497 2.07 9.23 -18.90
CA LYS A 497 1.61 8.54 -20.12
C LYS A 497 2.69 8.48 -21.18
N SER A 498 3.43 9.57 -21.41
CA SER A 498 4.55 9.62 -22.38
C SER A 498 5.67 8.63 -22.05
N LYS A 499 5.80 8.25 -20.77
CA LYS A 499 6.76 7.23 -20.30
C LYS A 499 6.20 5.80 -20.32
N GLY A 500 5.04 5.57 -20.93
CA GLY A 500 4.37 4.27 -20.89
C GLY A 500 3.84 3.89 -19.50
N LYS A 501 3.78 4.83 -18.56
CA LYS A 501 3.30 4.66 -17.20
C LYS A 501 1.85 5.12 -17.11
N TYR A 502 0.94 4.42 -17.78
CA TYR A 502 -0.49 4.70 -17.78
C TYR A 502 -1.25 3.62 -17.01
N GLY A 503 -2.21 4.04 -16.17
CA GLY A 503 -3.09 3.16 -15.40
C GLY A 503 -2.81 3.10 -13.89
N GLY A 504 -3.70 2.49 -13.15
CA GLY A 504 -3.92 2.59 -11.69
C GLY A 504 -2.77 2.36 -10.72
N GLN A 505 -1.60 1.97 -11.18
CA GLN A 505 -0.45 1.70 -10.30
C GLN A 505 0.70 2.72 -10.45
N HIS A 506 0.66 3.58 -11.45
CA HIS A 506 1.76 4.52 -11.68
C HIS A 506 1.56 5.79 -10.86
N LYS A 507 2.58 6.16 -10.10
CA LYS A 507 2.60 7.31 -9.19
C LYS A 507 3.66 8.30 -9.63
N VAL A 508 3.37 9.57 -9.43
CA VAL A 508 4.39 10.63 -9.54
C VAL A 508 5.42 10.43 -8.44
N PRO A 509 6.74 10.37 -8.75
CA PRO A 509 7.78 10.35 -7.72
C PRO A 509 7.76 11.66 -6.93
N ARG A 510 7.48 11.57 -5.62
CA ARG A 510 7.31 12.76 -4.76
C ARG A 510 8.61 13.50 -4.52
N LEU A 511 9.66 12.78 -4.16
CA LEU A 511 10.97 13.32 -3.78
C LEU A 511 12.09 12.61 -4.52
N SER A 512 13.19 13.32 -4.80
CA SER A 512 14.40 12.73 -5.36
C SER A 512 15.64 13.50 -4.88
N ASN A 513 16.71 12.78 -4.55
CA ASN A 513 18.05 13.37 -4.32
C ASN A 513 18.71 13.87 -5.59
N THR A 514 18.12 13.62 -6.75
CA THR A 514 18.60 14.08 -8.06
C THR A 514 17.55 14.97 -8.72
N ARG A 515 18.00 15.75 -9.71
CA ARG A 515 17.10 16.61 -10.50
C ARG A 515 16.34 15.87 -11.61
N GLN A 516 16.56 14.58 -11.76
CA GLN A 516 16.04 13.84 -12.91
C GLN A 516 14.54 14.11 -13.19
N TYR A 517 13.68 13.92 -12.20
CA TYR A 517 12.23 14.05 -12.39
C TYR A 517 11.78 15.49 -12.61
N VAL A 518 12.35 16.43 -11.88
CA VAL A 518 12.01 17.86 -12.03
C VAL A 518 12.51 18.42 -13.36
N ASP A 519 13.70 18.02 -13.84
CA ASP A 519 14.22 18.47 -15.12
C ASP A 519 13.47 17.82 -16.31
N GLU A 520 13.10 16.55 -16.22
CA GLU A 520 12.24 15.87 -17.19
C GLU A 520 10.86 16.50 -17.28
N LEU A 521 10.22 16.77 -16.14
CA LEU A 521 8.92 17.44 -16.09
C LEU A 521 9.01 18.85 -16.66
N LYS A 522 10.05 19.60 -16.27
CA LYS A 522 10.29 20.97 -16.77
C LYS A 522 10.49 21.04 -18.29
N ALA A 523 11.12 20.03 -18.87
CA ALA A 523 11.26 19.93 -20.34
C ALA A 523 9.95 19.54 -21.04
N TYR A 524 8.99 18.99 -20.29
CA TYR A 524 7.69 18.51 -20.81
C TYR A 524 6.58 19.58 -20.72
N ILE A 525 6.69 20.52 -19.77
CA ILE A 525 5.72 21.61 -19.56
C ILE A 525 5.99 22.76 -20.55
#